data_6a0b045fc66e41556ee2924d93b74436
#
_entry.id   6a0b045fc66e41556ee2924d93b74436
#
_cell.length_a   1.000
_cell.length_b   1.000
_cell.length_c   1.000
_cell.angle_alpha   90.00
_cell.angle_beta   90.00
_cell.angle_gamma   90.00
#
_symmetry.space_group_name_H-M   'P 1'
#
loop_
_entity.id
_entity.type
_entity.pdbx_description
1 polymer ?
#
loop_
_entity_poly.entity_id
_entity_poly.type
_entity_poly.pdbx_seq_one_letter_code
_entity_poly.pdbx_strand_id
1 'polypeptide(L)'
;MLVGVRYGLVPALANRDRAARRARALLGRPAGLLSVVGIVGLTLTAFLGPDSFELLYPRLEHRLQPPVYTTTSTEIDYNYQCVGRVVEGRCHGSWRYPLGTNRIGENVLELVAEGLHVAMKLGVAAGVIMVVLGVVVGATAGYVGGRVDDLLMRYVDVQQTVPAVIVYVLVASLFLGEYGGIPDGGLFTLAVVFGLLDWGGVARLVRSQALQLRTTGYVRAARAAGASRLWVLRNHVVPNTTSTALTAVTRRIPLLVLAQVALAYLELNQVSASFGRTMRAGLSGDVAWHEKWWVTTAAVVVLVVLVVSFSVFGDVLRDVLDPQTEVE
;
A
#
# COMPACT_ATOMS: atom_id res chain seq x y z
N MET A 1 14.60 3.77 -10.42
CA MET A 1 13.76 4.56 -11.34
C MET A 1 14.02 4.24 -12.82
N LEU A 2 15.25 4.24 -13.32
CA LEU A 2 15.61 3.94 -14.73
C LEU A 2 15.22 2.53 -15.23
N VAL A 3 15.23 1.51 -14.38
CA VAL A 3 14.86 0.12 -14.76
C VAL A 3 13.35 0.00 -14.99
N GLY A 4 12.52 0.56 -14.14
CA GLY A 4 11.04 0.54 -14.29
C GLY A 4 10.58 1.31 -15.53
N VAL A 5 11.22 2.45 -15.85
CA VAL A 5 10.91 3.24 -17.05
C VAL A 5 11.32 2.49 -18.32
N ARG A 6 12.49 1.87 -18.35
CA ARG A 6 13.02 1.20 -19.56
C ARG A 6 12.37 -0.18 -19.83
N TYR A 7 11.95 -0.89 -18.80
CA TYR A 7 11.37 -2.25 -18.94
C TYR A 7 9.86 -2.32 -18.69
N GLY A 8 9.27 -1.32 -18.06
CA GLY A 8 7.82 -1.22 -17.86
C GLY A 8 7.16 -0.23 -18.82
N LEU A 9 7.56 1.04 -18.77
CA LEU A 9 6.94 2.10 -19.58
C LEU A 9 7.33 2.06 -21.05
N VAL A 10 8.61 1.80 -21.39
CA VAL A 10 9.06 1.80 -22.80
C VAL A 10 8.41 0.67 -23.61
N PRO A 11 8.32 -0.61 -23.15
CA PRO A 11 7.59 -1.63 -23.89
C PRO A 11 6.07 -1.38 -23.95
N ALA A 12 5.49 -0.76 -22.91
CA ALA A 12 4.08 -0.37 -22.91
C ALA A 12 3.81 0.74 -23.94
N LEU A 13 4.71 1.70 -24.06
CA LEU A 13 4.65 2.77 -25.07
C LEU A 13 4.96 2.27 -26.49
N ALA A 14 5.84 1.28 -26.64
CA ALA A 14 6.16 0.65 -27.92
C ALA A 14 5.04 -0.26 -28.49
N ASN A 15 4.17 -0.79 -27.60
CA ASN A 15 3.02 -1.63 -27.96
C ASN A 15 1.70 -1.00 -27.50
N ARG A 16 1.44 0.24 -27.91
CA ARG A 16 0.24 1.02 -27.52
C ARG A 16 -1.06 0.25 -27.72
N ASP A 17 -1.17 -0.52 -28.79
CA ASP A 17 -2.40 -1.30 -29.10
C ASP A 17 -2.63 -2.44 -28.10
N ARG A 18 -1.59 -3.11 -27.63
CA ARG A 18 -1.69 -4.15 -26.59
C ARG A 18 -2.01 -3.54 -25.23
N ALA A 19 -1.36 -2.45 -24.88
CA ALA A 19 -1.65 -1.72 -23.64
C ALA A 19 -3.09 -1.17 -23.64
N ALA A 20 -3.55 -0.62 -24.76
CA ALA A 20 -4.91 -0.13 -24.92
C ALA A 20 -5.97 -1.26 -24.85
N ARG A 21 -5.69 -2.43 -25.45
CA ARG A 21 -6.59 -3.59 -25.31
C ARG A 21 -6.69 -4.08 -23.87
N ARG A 22 -5.56 -4.21 -23.18
CA ARG A 22 -5.53 -4.60 -21.74
C ARG A 22 -6.22 -3.59 -20.86
N ALA A 23 -6.00 -2.30 -21.08
CA ALA A 23 -6.70 -1.24 -20.35
C ALA A 23 -8.23 -1.30 -20.60
N ARG A 24 -8.67 -1.50 -21.86
CA ARG A 24 -10.10 -1.68 -22.17
C ARG A 24 -10.68 -2.92 -21.52
N ALA A 25 -9.96 -4.04 -21.52
CA ALA A 25 -10.40 -5.27 -20.86
C ALA A 25 -10.53 -5.09 -19.34
N LEU A 26 -9.63 -4.33 -18.72
CA LEU A 26 -9.67 -4.01 -17.31
C LEU A 26 -10.83 -3.06 -16.97
N LEU A 27 -10.99 -1.97 -17.73
CA LEU A 27 -12.04 -0.98 -17.52
C LEU A 27 -13.42 -1.45 -17.98
N GLY A 28 -13.51 -2.43 -18.87
CA GLY A 28 -14.77 -3.04 -19.32
C GLY A 28 -15.43 -3.93 -18.26
N ARG A 29 -14.69 -4.35 -17.24
CA ARG A 29 -15.23 -5.11 -16.11
C ARG A 29 -15.64 -4.14 -15.00
N PRO A 30 -16.87 -4.19 -14.45
CA PRO A 30 -17.32 -3.24 -13.43
C PRO A 30 -16.42 -3.25 -12.18
N ALA A 31 -15.97 -4.43 -11.74
CA ALA A 31 -15.02 -4.56 -10.64
C ALA A 31 -13.66 -3.91 -10.95
N GLY A 32 -13.16 -4.03 -12.18
CA GLY A 32 -11.93 -3.40 -12.63
C GLY A 32 -12.06 -1.88 -12.65
N LEU A 33 -13.16 -1.35 -13.20
CA LEU A 33 -13.43 0.09 -13.22
C LEU A 33 -13.52 0.66 -11.80
N LEU A 34 -14.29 0.04 -10.91
CA LEU A 34 -14.45 0.48 -9.52
C LEU A 34 -13.11 0.46 -8.76
N SER A 35 -12.29 -0.58 -8.94
CA SER A 35 -10.98 -0.65 -8.28
C SER A 35 -10.01 0.40 -8.78
N VAL A 36 -9.98 0.67 -10.10
CA VAL A 36 -9.14 1.73 -10.68
C VAL A 36 -9.60 3.12 -10.19
N VAL A 37 -10.92 3.38 -10.22
CA VAL A 37 -11.48 4.65 -9.71
C VAL A 37 -11.16 4.79 -8.22
N GLY A 38 -11.30 3.72 -7.43
CA GLY A 38 -10.93 3.71 -6.02
C GLY A 38 -9.45 4.04 -5.80
N ILE A 39 -8.54 3.34 -6.47
CA ILE A 39 -7.09 3.57 -6.34
C ILE A 39 -6.71 4.99 -6.80
N VAL A 40 -7.23 5.44 -7.94
CA VAL A 40 -6.96 6.79 -8.44
C VAL A 40 -7.51 7.84 -7.48
N GLY A 41 -8.75 7.71 -7.01
CA GLY A 41 -9.33 8.61 -6.01
C GLY A 41 -8.52 8.66 -4.72
N LEU A 42 -8.16 7.49 -4.17
CA LEU A 42 -7.32 7.39 -2.98
C LEU A 42 -5.92 8.01 -3.21
N THR A 43 -5.31 7.78 -4.38
CA THR A 43 -4.00 8.36 -4.72
C THR A 43 -4.08 9.89 -4.84
N LEU A 44 -5.11 10.41 -5.50
CA LEU A 44 -5.32 11.85 -5.60
C LEU A 44 -5.54 12.47 -4.21
N THR A 45 -6.37 11.88 -3.37
CA THR A 45 -6.57 12.34 -1.99
C THR A 45 -5.29 12.28 -1.18
N ALA A 46 -4.48 11.21 -1.35
CA ALA A 46 -3.21 11.04 -0.63
C ALA A 46 -2.18 12.11 -0.98
N PHE A 47 -2.07 12.50 -2.24
CA PHE A 47 -0.98 13.37 -2.71
C PHE A 47 -1.41 14.82 -2.97
N LEU A 48 -2.68 15.09 -3.20
CA LEU A 48 -3.20 16.45 -3.38
C LEU A 48 -3.91 16.96 -2.12
N GLY A 49 -4.41 16.06 -1.26
CA GLY A 49 -5.15 16.40 -0.06
C GLY A 49 -4.32 17.19 0.97
N PRO A 50 -3.16 16.68 1.44
CA PRO A 50 -2.40 17.31 2.54
C PRO A 50 -1.99 18.76 2.27
N ASP A 51 -1.58 19.06 1.03
CA ASP A 51 -1.14 20.41 0.63
C ASP A 51 -2.31 21.35 0.32
N SER A 52 -3.50 20.81 0.07
CA SER A 52 -4.70 21.58 -0.29
C SER A 52 -5.55 21.95 0.93
N PHE A 53 -5.42 21.20 2.01
CA PHE A 53 -6.00 21.54 3.28
C PHE A 53 -5.01 22.45 4.01
N GLU A 54 -5.38 23.72 4.20
CA GLU A 54 -4.69 24.56 5.16
C GLU A 54 -4.75 23.83 6.50
N LEU A 55 -3.64 23.21 6.91
CA LEU A 55 -3.53 22.44 8.15
C LEU A 55 -4.06 23.29 9.28
N LEU A 56 -5.30 23.06 9.63
CA LEU A 56 -5.91 23.69 10.79
C LEU A 56 -5.17 23.14 12.00
N TYR A 57 -4.22 23.91 12.50
CA TYR A 57 -3.51 23.58 13.74
C TYR A 57 -4.52 23.07 14.76
N PRO A 58 -4.18 22.00 15.51
CA PRO A 58 -5.08 21.44 16.51
C PRO A 58 -5.56 22.55 17.44
N ARG A 59 -6.87 22.73 17.50
CA ARG A 59 -7.51 23.73 18.36
C ARG A 59 -8.20 22.99 19.50
N LEU A 60 -7.57 22.98 20.64
CA LEU A 60 -8.13 22.32 21.83
C LEU A 60 -9.56 22.77 22.16
N GLU A 61 -9.92 24.00 21.84
CA GLU A 61 -11.28 24.55 21.96
C GLU A 61 -12.31 23.88 21.02
N HIS A 62 -11.85 23.30 19.88
CA HIS A 62 -12.67 22.60 18.91
C HIS A 62 -12.56 21.07 19.03
N ARG A 63 -12.20 20.55 20.19
CA ARG A 63 -12.11 19.12 20.39
C ARG A 63 -13.48 18.45 20.32
N LEU A 64 -13.52 17.18 19.88
CA LEU A 64 -14.70 16.34 19.84
C LEU A 64 -15.91 16.96 19.12
N GLN A 65 -15.65 17.79 18.09
CA GLN A 65 -16.75 18.25 17.23
C GLN A 65 -17.37 17.06 16.49
N PRO A 66 -18.68 16.93 16.48
CA PRO A 66 -19.34 15.83 15.78
C PRO A 66 -19.27 16.02 14.26
N PRO A 67 -19.30 14.92 13.47
CA PRO A 67 -19.48 14.98 12.02
C PRO A 67 -20.77 15.68 11.61
N VAL A 68 -20.80 16.16 10.35
CA VAL A 68 -22.02 16.71 9.75
C VAL A 68 -23.19 15.74 9.90
N TYR A 69 -24.40 16.25 10.21
CA TYR A 69 -25.63 15.50 10.47
C TYR A 69 -25.63 14.64 11.73
N THR A 70 -24.64 14.77 12.60
CA THR A 70 -24.61 14.09 13.91
C THR A 70 -24.57 15.11 15.05
N THR A 71 -24.77 14.64 16.28
CA THR A 71 -24.76 15.49 17.48
C THR A 71 -23.96 14.83 18.58
N THR A 72 -23.33 15.66 19.43
CA THR A 72 -22.69 15.21 20.67
C THR A 72 -23.11 16.06 21.85
N SER A 73 -22.99 15.58 23.09
CA SER A 73 -23.28 16.36 24.29
C SER A 73 -22.30 17.52 24.43
N THR A 74 -22.76 18.66 24.93
CA THR A 74 -21.90 19.81 25.27
C THR A 74 -21.25 19.66 26.64
N GLU A 75 -21.65 18.68 27.45
CA GLU A 75 -21.13 18.45 28.81
C GLU A 75 -19.82 17.62 28.83
N ILE A 76 -19.29 17.24 27.66
CA ILE A 76 -18.12 16.37 27.56
C ILE A 76 -16.88 16.99 28.18
N ASP A 77 -16.76 18.33 28.23
CA ASP A 77 -15.60 18.99 28.78
C ASP A 77 -15.86 20.49 29.08
N TYR A 78 -15.21 21.02 30.15
CA TYR A 78 -15.33 22.42 30.60
C TYR A 78 -14.93 23.46 29.55
N ASN A 79 -14.02 23.15 28.64
CA ASN A 79 -13.52 24.07 27.60
C ASN A 79 -14.07 23.73 26.20
N TYR A 80 -15.19 23.00 26.14
CA TYR A 80 -15.79 22.63 24.89
C TYR A 80 -16.49 23.83 24.22
N GLN A 81 -16.04 24.19 23.02
CA GLN A 81 -16.71 25.20 22.19
C GLN A 81 -17.33 24.52 20.97
N CYS A 82 -18.64 24.50 20.91
CA CYS A 82 -19.35 23.99 19.73
C CYS A 82 -19.20 24.94 18.54
N VAL A 83 -18.67 24.44 17.43
CA VAL A 83 -18.53 25.19 16.17
C VAL A 83 -19.85 25.21 15.39
N GLY A 84 -20.70 24.21 15.59
CA GLY A 84 -22.04 24.13 15.01
C GLY A 84 -23.11 24.84 15.85
N ARG A 85 -24.38 24.48 15.63
CA ARG A 85 -25.48 24.98 16.45
C ARG A 85 -25.61 24.15 17.72
N VAL A 86 -25.87 24.80 18.84
CA VAL A 86 -26.24 24.14 20.09
C VAL A 86 -27.76 24.14 20.19
N VAL A 87 -28.37 22.97 20.30
CA VAL A 87 -29.81 22.78 20.51
C VAL A 87 -29.99 21.78 21.63
N GLU A 88 -30.76 22.12 22.66
CA GLU A 88 -31.05 21.25 23.82
C GLU A 88 -29.81 20.67 24.50
N GLY A 89 -28.73 21.46 24.66
CA GLY A 89 -27.47 20.98 25.26
C GLY A 89 -26.66 20.04 24.39
N ARG A 90 -26.98 19.92 23.10
CA ARG A 90 -26.24 19.11 22.13
C ARG A 90 -25.61 19.99 21.05
N CYS A 91 -24.36 19.73 20.74
CA CYS A 91 -23.66 20.35 19.63
C CYS A 91 -23.94 19.59 18.34
N HIS A 92 -24.40 20.30 17.32
CA HIS A 92 -24.60 19.76 15.97
C HIS A 92 -23.34 19.91 15.13
N GLY A 93 -23.05 18.93 14.28
CA GLY A 93 -21.91 18.96 13.36
C GLY A 93 -22.00 20.11 12.36
N SER A 94 -20.84 20.55 11.89
CA SER A 94 -20.72 21.64 10.93
C SER A 94 -19.84 21.25 9.74
N TRP A 95 -20.05 21.90 8.58
CA TRP A 95 -19.23 21.69 7.39
C TRP A 95 -17.76 22.13 7.55
N ARG A 96 -17.43 22.85 8.63
CA ARG A 96 -16.05 23.17 8.97
C ARG A 96 -15.23 21.92 9.32
N TYR A 97 -15.89 20.93 9.95
CA TYR A 97 -15.31 19.63 10.32
C TYR A 97 -16.22 18.51 9.82
N PRO A 98 -16.17 18.17 8.50
CA PRO A 98 -17.13 17.24 7.91
C PRO A 98 -17.16 15.86 8.55
N LEU A 99 -16.00 15.34 8.94
CA LEU A 99 -15.82 14.07 9.66
C LEU A 99 -15.60 14.26 11.18
N GLY A 100 -15.82 15.49 11.67
CA GLY A 100 -15.59 15.83 13.07
C GLY A 100 -14.12 16.04 13.43
N THR A 101 -13.85 16.17 14.73
CA THR A 101 -12.49 16.31 15.28
C THR A 101 -12.23 15.27 16.36
N ASN A 102 -10.93 15.04 16.65
CA ASN A 102 -10.50 14.18 17.74
C ASN A 102 -10.41 14.93 19.10
N ARG A 103 -9.85 14.28 20.12
CA ARG A 103 -9.71 14.84 21.49
C ARG A 103 -8.80 16.07 21.59
N ILE A 104 -7.88 16.27 20.68
CA ILE A 104 -6.96 17.42 20.66
C ILE A 104 -7.36 18.48 19.63
N GLY A 105 -8.55 18.30 19.02
CA GLY A 105 -9.11 19.24 18.06
C GLY A 105 -8.54 19.14 16.64
N GLU A 106 -7.86 18.02 16.30
CA GLU A 106 -7.43 17.74 14.94
C GLU A 106 -8.62 17.30 14.08
N ASN A 107 -8.66 17.76 12.85
CA ASN A 107 -9.68 17.42 11.87
C ASN A 107 -9.53 15.96 11.41
N VAL A 108 -10.56 15.15 11.61
CA VAL A 108 -10.52 13.72 11.23
C VAL A 108 -10.37 13.52 9.73
N LEU A 109 -10.89 14.42 8.89
CA LEU A 109 -10.70 14.35 7.45
C LEU A 109 -9.22 14.48 7.06
N GLU A 110 -8.49 15.39 7.69
CA GLU A 110 -7.04 15.58 7.49
C GLU A 110 -6.26 14.37 7.98
N LEU A 111 -6.56 13.88 9.19
CA LEU A 111 -5.92 12.68 9.74
C LEU A 111 -6.09 11.45 8.83
N VAL A 112 -7.25 11.30 8.21
CA VAL A 112 -7.52 10.22 7.26
C VAL A 112 -6.76 10.42 5.95
N ALA A 113 -6.69 11.65 5.43
CA ALA A 113 -5.92 11.96 4.22
C ALA A 113 -4.41 11.74 4.43
N GLU A 114 -3.87 12.18 5.57
CA GLU A 114 -2.47 11.93 5.92
C GLU A 114 -2.18 10.44 6.15
N GLY A 115 -3.09 9.72 6.85
CA GLY A 115 -2.98 8.26 7.00
C GLY A 115 -2.95 7.53 5.66
N LEU A 116 -3.73 8.01 4.69
CA LEU A 116 -3.73 7.50 3.32
C LEU A 116 -2.40 7.81 2.60
N HIS A 117 -1.86 9.02 2.77
CA HIS A 117 -0.57 9.42 2.23
C HIS A 117 0.58 8.54 2.75
N VAL A 118 0.61 8.27 4.06
CA VAL A 118 1.55 7.34 4.69
C VAL A 118 1.42 5.93 4.13
N ALA A 119 0.18 5.42 4.02
CA ALA A 119 -0.09 4.08 3.48
C ALA A 119 0.36 3.93 2.02
N MET A 120 0.11 4.94 1.18
CA MET A 120 0.50 4.94 -0.22
C MET A 120 2.02 5.04 -0.40
N LYS A 121 2.69 5.92 0.34
CA LYS A 121 4.16 6.03 0.33
C LYS A 121 4.82 4.70 0.71
N LEU A 122 4.37 4.10 1.80
CA LEU A 122 4.87 2.81 2.27
C LEU A 122 4.65 1.71 1.23
N GLY A 123 3.41 1.60 0.71
CA GLY A 123 3.05 0.57 -0.26
C GLY A 123 3.87 0.66 -1.55
N VAL A 124 4.05 1.88 -2.09
CA VAL A 124 4.85 2.11 -3.30
C VAL A 124 6.33 1.83 -3.04
N ALA A 125 6.91 2.35 -1.95
CA ALA A 125 8.33 2.18 -1.66
C ALA A 125 8.69 0.70 -1.40
N ALA A 126 7.95 0.01 -0.55
CA ALA A 126 8.13 -1.42 -0.30
C ALA A 126 7.87 -2.24 -1.57
N GLY A 127 6.82 -1.90 -2.33
CA GLY A 127 6.47 -2.56 -3.58
C GLY A 127 7.58 -2.49 -4.63
N VAL A 128 8.24 -1.35 -4.80
CA VAL A 128 9.39 -1.20 -5.70
C VAL A 128 10.53 -2.13 -5.31
N ILE A 129 10.87 -2.20 -4.03
CA ILE A 129 11.92 -3.09 -3.52
C ILE A 129 11.55 -4.56 -3.80
N MET A 130 10.30 -4.95 -3.52
CA MET A 130 9.82 -6.31 -3.75
C MET A 130 9.84 -6.70 -5.22
N VAL A 131 9.44 -5.80 -6.14
CA VAL A 131 9.49 -6.04 -7.58
C VAL A 131 10.94 -6.23 -8.04
N VAL A 132 11.84 -5.32 -7.64
CA VAL A 132 13.25 -5.38 -8.06
C VAL A 132 13.91 -6.67 -7.58
N LEU A 133 13.82 -6.98 -6.29
CA LEU A 133 14.45 -8.19 -5.73
C LEU A 133 13.76 -9.45 -6.25
N GLY A 134 12.44 -9.48 -6.27
CA GLY A 134 11.67 -10.62 -6.75
C GLY A 134 11.95 -10.97 -8.21
N VAL A 135 12.04 -9.96 -9.08
CA VAL A 135 12.37 -10.17 -10.51
C VAL A 135 13.82 -10.58 -10.68
N VAL A 136 14.77 -9.88 -10.04
CA VAL A 136 16.21 -10.19 -10.19
C VAL A 136 16.50 -11.62 -9.70
N VAL A 137 16.07 -11.96 -8.50
CA VAL A 137 16.34 -13.25 -7.89
C VAL A 137 15.54 -14.37 -8.58
N GLY A 138 14.22 -14.16 -8.75
CA GLY A 138 13.34 -15.17 -9.33
C GLY A 138 13.65 -15.47 -10.80
N ALA A 139 13.86 -14.45 -11.62
CA ALA A 139 14.19 -14.63 -13.04
C ALA A 139 15.57 -15.30 -13.20
N THR A 140 16.56 -14.92 -12.38
CA THR A 140 17.90 -15.53 -12.42
C THR A 140 17.82 -17.01 -12.00
N ALA A 141 17.15 -17.31 -10.89
CA ALA A 141 16.97 -18.68 -10.41
C ALA A 141 16.30 -19.57 -11.46
N GLY A 142 15.14 -19.16 -11.96
CA GLY A 142 14.36 -19.95 -12.93
C GLY A 142 15.03 -20.10 -14.29
N TYR A 143 15.69 -19.05 -14.78
CA TYR A 143 16.34 -19.11 -16.11
C TYR A 143 17.69 -19.84 -16.08
N VAL A 144 18.57 -19.57 -15.11
CA VAL A 144 19.90 -20.20 -15.02
C VAL A 144 19.77 -21.67 -14.57
N GLY A 145 18.97 -21.92 -13.55
CA GLY A 145 18.73 -23.26 -13.01
C GLY A 145 19.94 -23.86 -12.25
N GLY A 146 19.85 -25.16 -11.93
CA GLY A 146 20.91 -25.91 -11.27
C GLY A 146 21.32 -25.31 -9.92
N ARG A 147 22.59 -25.31 -9.60
CA ARG A 147 23.13 -24.84 -8.30
C ARG A 147 22.76 -23.38 -7.97
N VAL A 148 22.61 -22.53 -9.00
CA VAL A 148 22.19 -21.11 -8.80
C VAL A 148 20.76 -21.06 -8.30
N ASP A 149 19.89 -21.81 -8.92
CA ASP A 149 18.48 -21.94 -8.50
C ASP A 149 18.38 -22.49 -7.05
N ASP A 150 19.08 -23.59 -6.79
CA ASP A 150 19.07 -24.23 -5.46
C ASP A 150 19.57 -23.28 -4.36
N LEU A 151 20.64 -22.53 -4.61
CA LEU A 151 21.19 -21.58 -3.63
C LEU A 151 20.24 -20.40 -3.37
N LEU A 152 19.73 -19.79 -4.44
CA LEU A 152 18.85 -18.64 -4.32
C LEU A 152 17.52 -19.01 -3.65
N MET A 153 16.95 -20.16 -4.00
CA MET A 153 15.69 -20.61 -3.39
C MET A 153 15.87 -21.06 -1.94
N ARG A 154 16.98 -21.71 -1.57
CA ARG A 154 17.30 -22.00 -0.16
C ARG A 154 17.40 -20.71 0.67
N TYR A 155 18.03 -19.67 0.14
CA TYR A 155 18.07 -18.38 0.81
C TYR A 155 16.66 -17.81 1.02
N VAL A 156 15.81 -17.82 -0.03
CA VAL A 156 14.40 -17.39 0.05
C VAL A 156 13.63 -18.23 1.08
N ASP A 157 13.86 -19.54 1.12
CA ASP A 157 13.19 -20.44 2.06
C ASP A 157 13.59 -20.12 3.51
N VAL A 158 14.88 -19.97 3.79
CA VAL A 158 15.38 -19.56 5.12
C VAL A 158 14.80 -18.21 5.54
N GLN A 159 14.80 -17.22 4.65
CA GLN A 159 14.24 -15.91 4.93
C GLN A 159 12.75 -15.99 5.33
N GLN A 160 11.98 -16.85 4.66
CA GLN A 160 10.54 -16.98 4.91
C GLN A 160 10.19 -17.90 6.10
N THR A 161 11.14 -18.57 6.71
CA THR A 161 10.90 -19.30 7.98
C THR A 161 10.75 -18.34 9.16
N VAL A 162 11.35 -17.16 9.08
CA VAL A 162 11.21 -16.15 10.13
C VAL A 162 9.88 -15.42 9.94
N PRO A 163 9.00 -15.40 10.96
CA PRO A 163 7.74 -14.66 10.87
C PRO A 163 8.00 -13.17 10.68
N ALA A 164 7.66 -12.62 9.50
CA ALA A 164 7.94 -11.23 9.15
C ALA A 164 7.42 -10.23 10.18
N VAL A 165 6.23 -10.49 10.75
CA VAL A 165 5.62 -9.64 11.79
C VAL A 165 6.51 -9.49 13.03
N ILE A 166 7.20 -10.57 13.45
CA ILE A 166 8.13 -10.50 14.59
C ILE A 166 9.28 -9.56 14.28
N VAL A 167 9.84 -9.66 13.06
CA VAL A 167 10.93 -8.77 12.63
C VAL A 167 10.43 -7.32 12.53
N TYR A 168 9.20 -7.10 12.04
CA TYR A 168 8.62 -5.76 11.99
C TYR A 168 8.49 -5.13 13.38
N VAL A 169 7.94 -5.87 14.33
CA VAL A 169 7.81 -5.43 15.73
C VAL A 169 9.19 -5.16 16.34
N LEU A 170 10.15 -6.06 16.13
CA LEU A 170 11.51 -5.92 16.68
C LEU A 170 12.22 -4.68 16.10
N VAL A 171 12.17 -4.50 14.77
CA VAL A 171 12.78 -3.32 14.12
C VAL A 171 12.07 -2.04 14.56
N ALA A 172 10.73 -2.06 14.63
CA ALA A 172 9.97 -0.90 15.06
C ALA A 172 10.31 -0.52 16.51
N SER A 173 10.33 -1.47 17.43
CA SER A 173 10.62 -1.21 18.84
C SER A 173 12.06 -0.78 19.11
N LEU A 174 13.04 -1.33 18.39
CA LEU A 174 14.46 -1.04 18.63
C LEU A 174 14.96 0.23 17.90
N PHE A 175 14.44 0.50 16.70
CA PHE A 175 15.00 1.53 15.83
C PHE A 175 14.03 2.68 15.54
N LEU A 176 12.71 2.48 15.69
CA LEU A 176 11.70 3.46 15.29
C LEU A 176 10.91 4.01 16.49
N GLY A 177 11.26 3.57 17.70
CA GLY A 177 10.71 4.09 18.95
C GLY A 177 11.24 5.49 19.29
N GLU A 178 10.86 5.99 20.46
CA GLU A 178 11.13 7.35 20.95
C GLU A 178 12.61 7.78 20.91
N TYR A 179 13.52 6.82 20.92
CA TYR A 179 14.98 7.06 20.91
C TYR A 179 15.64 7.06 19.53
N GLY A 180 14.88 6.75 18.47
CA GLY A 180 15.47 6.47 17.14
C GLY A 180 15.92 7.71 16.35
N GLY A 181 15.36 8.89 16.62
CA GLY A 181 15.73 10.15 15.94
C GLY A 181 15.69 10.11 14.40
N ILE A 182 14.97 9.14 13.81
CA ILE A 182 14.94 8.92 12.36
C ILE A 182 13.93 9.88 11.71
N PRO A 183 14.32 10.60 10.63
CA PRO A 183 13.41 11.45 9.87
C PRO A 183 12.13 10.71 9.43
N ASP A 184 11.02 11.43 9.31
CA ASP A 184 9.69 10.92 8.91
C ASP A 184 9.10 9.82 9.84
N GLY A 185 9.51 9.80 11.13
CA GLY A 185 9.04 8.80 12.09
C GLY A 185 9.40 7.37 11.70
N GLY A 186 10.42 7.20 10.82
CA GLY A 186 10.90 5.89 10.37
C GLY A 186 10.07 5.25 9.25
N LEU A 187 9.18 5.99 8.58
CA LEU A 187 8.34 5.45 7.51
C LEU A 187 9.17 4.82 6.37
N PHE A 188 10.23 5.51 5.94
CA PHE A 188 11.13 4.99 4.90
C PHE A 188 11.84 3.71 5.37
N THR A 189 12.30 3.68 6.61
CA THR A 189 12.93 2.49 7.21
C THR A 189 11.97 1.31 7.23
N LEU A 190 10.70 1.53 7.63
CA LEU A 190 9.66 0.50 7.58
C LEU A 190 9.42 -0.01 6.14
N ALA A 191 9.36 0.89 5.16
CA ALA A 191 9.18 0.51 3.78
C ALA A 191 10.33 -0.36 3.26
N VAL A 192 11.58 -0.02 3.62
CA VAL A 192 12.76 -0.83 3.29
C VAL A 192 12.70 -2.20 3.97
N VAL A 193 12.40 -2.26 5.26
CA VAL A 193 12.29 -3.53 6.00
C VAL A 193 11.19 -4.41 5.43
N PHE A 194 10.01 -3.84 5.15
CA PHE A 194 8.90 -4.58 4.54
C PHE A 194 9.28 -5.10 3.15
N GLY A 195 9.88 -4.25 2.32
CA GLY A 195 10.34 -4.64 0.99
C GLY A 195 11.39 -5.75 1.02
N LEU A 196 12.34 -5.70 1.98
CA LEU A 196 13.41 -6.69 2.13
C LEU A 196 12.94 -8.01 2.74
N LEU A 197 11.84 -8.05 3.45
CA LEU A 197 11.32 -9.28 4.07
C LEU A 197 10.23 -9.96 3.24
N ASP A 198 9.46 -9.22 2.44
CA ASP A 198 8.29 -9.76 1.75
C ASP A 198 8.50 -10.11 0.27
N TRP A 199 9.67 -9.88 -0.31
CA TRP A 199 9.95 -10.15 -1.72
C TRP A 199 10.04 -11.63 -2.09
N GLY A 200 10.29 -12.53 -1.13
CA GLY A 200 10.53 -13.95 -1.39
C GLY A 200 9.37 -14.67 -2.08
N GLY A 201 8.13 -14.34 -1.71
CA GLY A 201 6.93 -14.86 -2.40
C GLY A 201 6.84 -14.41 -3.86
N VAL A 202 7.22 -13.16 -4.15
CA VAL A 202 7.30 -12.63 -5.52
C VAL A 202 8.37 -13.37 -6.33
N ALA A 203 9.55 -13.60 -5.73
CA ALA A 203 10.63 -14.34 -6.38
C ALA A 203 10.23 -15.76 -6.79
N ARG A 204 9.48 -16.47 -5.94
CA ARG A 204 8.98 -17.81 -6.29
C ARG A 204 8.03 -17.81 -7.49
N LEU A 205 7.12 -16.84 -7.54
CA LEU A 205 6.19 -16.70 -8.69
C LEU A 205 6.95 -16.35 -9.97
N VAL A 206 7.88 -15.40 -9.91
CA VAL A 206 8.74 -15.02 -11.04
C VAL A 206 9.60 -16.20 -11.49
N ARG A 207 10.18 -16.97 -10.56
CA ARG A 207 10.94 -18.19 -10.87
C ARG A 207 10.08 -19.20 -11.64
N SER A 208 8.87 -19.48 -11.17
CA SER A 208 7.95 -20.40 -11.85
C SER A 208 7.69 -19.99 -13.29
N GLN A 209 7.44 -18.71 -13.55
CA GLN A 209 7.26 -18.18 -14.89
C GLN A 209 8.54 -18.22 -15.72
N ALA A 210 9.70 -17.91 -15.14
CA ALA A 210 10.98 -17.95 -15.84
C ALA A 210 11.36 -19.39 -16.27
N LEU A 211 10.99 -20.40 -15.47
CA LEU A 211 11.14 -21.82 -15.84
C LEU A 211 10.30 -22.18 -17.08
N GLN A 212 9.05 -21.69 -17.16
CA GLN A 212 8.19 -21.88 -18.33
C GLN A 212 8.78 -21.18 -19.56
N LEU A 213 9.18 -19.93 -19.42
CA LEU A 213 9.78 -19.16 -20.52
C LEU A 213 11.06 -19.78 -21.08
N ARG A 214 11.86 -20.44 -20.26
CA ARG A 214 13.10 -21.11 -20.67
C ARG A 214 12.87 -22.17 -21.73
N THR A 215 11.69 -22.81 -21.77
CA THR A 215 11.34 -23.88 -22.72
C THR A 215 10.64 -23.38 -23.96
N THR A 216 10.32 -22.08 -24.06
CA THR A 216 9.63 -21.49 -25.22
C THR A 216 10.50 -21.46 -26.46
N GLY A 217 9.86 -21.57 -27.65
CA GLY A 217 10.53 -21.65 -28.93
C GLY A 217 11.44 -20.43 -29.22
N TYR A 218 10.97 -19.23 -28.93
CA TYR A 218 11.74 -18.01 -29.19
C TYR A 218 12.98 -17.87 -28.29
N VAL A 219 12.91 -18.33 -27.05
CA VAL A 219 14.09 -18.36 -26.14
C VAL A 219 15.10 -19.39 -26.62
N ARG A 220 14.66 -20.57 -27.05
CA ARG A 220 15.55 -21.60 -27.63
C ARG A 220 16.18 -21.13 -28.93
N ALA A 221 15.40 -20.49 -29.81
CA ALA A 221 15.92 -19.95 -31.09
C ALA A 221 16.99 -18.86 -30.86
N ALA A 222 16.76 -17.93 -29.93
CA ALA A 222 17.75 -16.93 -29.56
C ALA A 222 19.07 -17.57 -29.06
N ARG A 223 18.95 -18.63 -28.25
CA ARG A 223 20.13 -19.40 -27.78
C ARG A 223 20.84 -20.12 -28.90
N ALA A 224 20.12 -20.74 -29.82
CA ALA A 224 20.68 -21.42 -30.99
C ALA A 224 21.38 -20.44 -31.95
N ALA A 225 20.90 -19.20 -32.03
CA ALA A 225 21.53 -18.10 -32.76
C ALA A 225 22.77 -17.49 -32.06
N GLY A 226 23.22 -18.07 -30.93
CA GLY A 226 24.43 -17.62 -30.23
C GLY A 226 24.23 -16.53 -29.17
N ALA A 227 22.98 -16.16 -28.83
CA ALA A 227 22.74 -15.17 -27.77
C ALA A 227 23.26 -15.63 -26.41
N SER A 228 23.97 -14.74 -25.69
CA SER A 228 24.48 -15.02 -24.37
C SER A 228 23.34 -15.22 -23.35
N ARG A 229 23.60 -15.97 -22.27
CA ARG A 229 22.61 -16.22 -21.20
C ARG A 229 22.10 -14.91 -20.58
N LEU A 230 23.01 -13.96 -20.32
CA LEU A 230 22.65 -12.66 -19.74
C LEU A 230 21.80 -11.82 -20.69
N TRP A 231 22.11 -11.86 -22.00
CA TRP A 231 21.32 -11.16 -22.99
C TRP A 231 19.89 -11.70 -23.07
N VAL A 232 19.70 -13.03 -23.10
CA VAL A 232 18.37 -13.66 -23.09
C VAL A 232 17.62 -13.34 -21.81
N LEU A 233 18.28 -13.43 -20.64
CA LEU A 233 17.69 -13.09 -19.35
C LEU A 233 17.14 -11.64 -19.38
N ARG A 234 17.98 -10.70 -19.82
CA ARG A 234 17.65 -9.27 -19.80
C ARG A 234 16.60 -8.88 -20.85
N ASN A 235 16.64 -9.46 -22.04
CA ASN A 235 15.80 -9.02 -23.16
C ASN A 235 14.54 -9.86 -23.36
N HIS A 236 14.49 -11.10 -22.84
CA HIS A 236 13.35 -12.00 -23.01
C HIS A 236 12.71 -12.43 -21.69
N VAL A 237 13.49 -12.80 -20.66
CA VAL A 237 12.91 -13.34 -19.42
C VAL A 237 12.42 -12.21 -18.52
N VAL A 238 13.28 -11.27 -18.14
CA VAL A 238 12.92 -10.17 -17.22
C VAL A 238 11.71 -9.36 -17.70
N PRO A 239 11.61 -8.91 -18.96
CA PRO A 239 10.44 -8.15 -19.40
C PRO A 239 9.13 -8.93 -19.31
N ASN A 240 9.18 -10.24 -19.59
CA ASN A 240 7.99 -11.10 -19.58
C ASN A 240 7.58 -11.55 -18.17
N THR A 241 8.50 -11.53 -17.20
CA THR A 241 8.19 -11.87 -15.79
C THR A 241 7.81 -10.67 -14.94
N THR A 242 8.06 -9.44 -15.41
CA THR A 242 7.75 -8.20 -14.67
C THR A 242 6.25 -8.05 -14.41
N SER A 243 5.40 -8.44 -15.35
CA SER A 243 3.94 -8.40 -15.17
C SER A 243 3.49 -9.29 -14.01
N THR A 244 4.01 -10.49 -13.89
CA THR A 244 3.73 -11.41 -12.78
C THR A 244 4.20 -10.81 -11.44
N ALA A 245 5.39 -10.20 -11.42
CA ALA A 245 5.89 -9.53 -10.22
C ALA A 245 4.99 -8.37 -9.79
N LEU A 246 4.56 -7.52 -10.74
CA LEU A 246 3.66 -6.39 -10.46
C LEU A 246 2.33 -6.88 -9.89
N THR A 247 1.71 -7.88 -10.49
CA THR A 247 0.46 -8.48 -10.00
C THR A 247 0.63 -9.05 -8.58
N ALA A 248 1.72 -9.77 -8.33
CA ALA A 248 2.01 -10.35 -7.03
C ALA A 248 2.18 -9.27 -5.95
N VAL A 249 2.91 -8.19 -6.27
CA VAL A 249 3.15 -7.08 -5.34
C VAL A 249 1.88 -6.28 -5.07
N THR A 250 1.05 -6.02 -6.09
CA THR A 250 -0.22 -5.30 -5.92
C THR A 250 -1.11 -5.99 -4.88
N ARG A 251 -1.15 -7.32 -4.87
CA ARG A 251 -1.89 -8.11 -3.87
C ARG A 251 -1.22 -8.11 -2.48
N ARG A 252 0.07 -7.80 -2.41
CA ARG A 252 0.82 -7.77 -1.14
C ARG A 252 0.72 -6.42 -0.43
N ILE A 253 0.56 -5.31 -1.17
CA ILE A 253 0.48 -3.95 -0.62
C ILE A 253 -0.56 -3.82 0.51
N PRO A 254 -1.82 -4.30 0.39
CA PRO A 254 -2.80 -4.22 1.46
C PRO A 254 -2.32 -4.84 2.78
N LEU A 255 -1.63 -5.98 2.72
CA LEU A 255 -1.11 -6.67 3.90
C LEU A 255 0.00 -5.87 4.60
N LEU A 256 0.86 -5.21 3.82
CA LEU A 256 1.90 -4.33 4.36
C LEU A 256 1.30 -3.09 5.03
N VAL A 257 0.27 -2.51 4.42
CA VAL A 257 -0.47 -1.38 5.02
C VAL A 257 -1.12 -1.80 6.33
N LEU A 258 -1.78 -2.96 6.37
CA LEU A 258 -2.37 -3.50 7.62
C LEU A 258 -1.31 -3.74 8.70
N ALA A 259 -0.14 -4.27 8.33
CA ALA A 259 0.97 -4.45 9.27
C ALA A 259 1.45 -3.10 9.84
N GLN A 260 1.59 -2.07 8.99
CA GLN A 260 1.95 -0.72 9.43
C GLN A 260 0.88 -0.12 10.35
N VAL A 261 -0.39 -0.28 10.02
CA VAL A 261 -1.52 0.17 10.85
C VAL A 261 -1.48 -0.49 12.23
N ALA A 262 -1.20 -1.79 12.29
CA ALA A 262 -1.07 -2.53 13.55
C ALA A 262 0.11 -2.01 14.40
N LEU A 263 1.29 -1.80 13.79
CA LEU A 263 2.45 -1.24 14.48
C LEU A 263 2.17 0.17 15.02
N ALA A 264 1.48 1.00 14.24
CA ALA A 264 1.12 2.35 14.66
C ALA A 264 0.04 2.36 15.77
N TYR A 265 -0.92 1.44 15.70
CA TYR A 265 -1.93 1.26 16.75
C TYR A 265 -1.28 0.86 18.09
N LEU A 266 -0.25 0.01 18.03
CA LEU A 266 0.54 -0.43 19.18
C LEU A 266 1.60 0.60 19.64
N GLU A 267 1.69 1.77 19.00
CA GLU A 267 2.68 2.83 19.27
C GLU A 267 4.14 2.37 19.10
N LEU A 268 4.37 1.35 18.27
CA LEU A 268 5.70 0.84 17.99
C LEU A 268 6.47 1.65 16.93
N ASN A 269 5.83 2.63 16.30
CA ASN A 269 6.48 3.57 15.38
C ASN A 269 6.01 5.00 15.64
N GLN A 270 6.83 5.98 15.28
CA GLN A 270 6.56 7.41 15.47
C GLN A 270 5.98 8.11 14.24
N VAL A 271 5.48 7.38 13.25
CA VAL A 271 4.79 7.99 12.12
C VAL A 271 3.60 8.79 12.64
N SER A 272 3.70 10.12 12.53
CA SER A 272 2.83 11.09 13.22
C SER A 272 1.36 10.93 12.83
N ALA A 273 1.10 10.74 11.54
CA ALA A 273 -0.24 10.58 11.00
C ALA A 273 -0.38 9.22 10.34
N SER A 274 -1.14 8.34 10.95
CA SER A 274 -1.43 7.00 10.40
C SER A 274 -2.80 6.53 10.84
N PHE A 275 -3.43 5.67 10.05
CA PHE A 275 -4.71 5.08 10.42
C PHE A 275 -4.67 4.41 11.79
N GLY A 276 -3.57 3.74 12.14
CA GLY A 276 -3.42 3.06 13.44
C GLY A 276 -3.49 4.03 14.63
N ARG A 277 -2.79 5.16 14.56
CA ARG A 277 -2.84 6.20 15.60
C ARG A 277 -4.21 6.86 15.68
N THR A 278 -4.83 7.15 14.53
CA THR A 278 -6.20 7.71 14.49
C THR A 278 -7.20 6.75 15.11
N MET A 279 -7.13 5.45 14.80
CA MET A 279 -7.99 4.42 15.42
C MET A 279 -7.78 4.35 16.93
N ARG A 280 -6.53 4.35 17.38
CA ARG A 280 -6.21 4.33 18.81
C ARG A 280 -6.76 5.57 19.52
N ALA A 281 -6.57 6.76 18.94
CA ALA A 281 -7.10 8.02 19.51
C ALA A 281 -8.63 7.99 19.69
N GLY A 282 -9.35 7.33 18.78
CA GLY A 282 -10.80 7.14 18.90
C GLY A 282 -11.21 6.13 19.96
N LEU A 283 -10.38 5.12 20.27
CA LEU A 283 -10.72 4.05 21.22
C LEU A 283 -10.18 4.29 22.63
N SER A 284 -9.10 5.06 22.79
CA SER A 284 -8.42 5.31 24.06
C SER A 284 -8.84 6.62 24.72
N GLY A 285 -8.57 6.75 26.02
CA GLY A 285 -8.77 7.96 26.82
C GLY A 285 -10.08 8.00 27.59
N ASP A 286 -10.33 9.12 28.31
CA ASP A 286 -11.37 9.26 29.33
C ASP A 286 -12.78 9.40 28.74
N VAL A 287 -12.91 9.86 27.49
CA VAL A 287 -14.19 9.97 26.78
C VAL A 287 -14.56 8.60 26.20
N ALA A 288 -15.79 8.15 26.46
CA ALA A 288 -16.28 6.89 25.97
C ALA A 288 -16.22 6.81 24.42
N TRP A 289 -15.87 5.64 23.88
CA TRP A 289 -15.67 5.46 22.45
C TRP A 289 -16.93 5.79 21.62
N HIS A 290 -18.12 5.55 22.15
CA HIS A 290 -19.38 5.82 21.45
C HIS A 290 -19.69 7.32 21.33
N GLU A 291 -19.06 8.18 22.13
CA GLU A 291 -19.19 9.64 22.04
C GLU A 291 -18.20 10.27 21.04
N LYS A 292 -17.26 9.47 20.54
CA LYS A 292 -16.24 9.88 19.53
C LYS A 292 -16.03 8.82 18.45
N TRP A 293 -17.05 8.00 18.21
CA TRP A 293 -17.02 6.86 17.29
C TRP A 293 -16.53 7.20 15.88
N TRP A 294 -16.78 8.42 15.44
CA TRP A 294 -16.40 8.89 14.09
C TRP A 294 -14.90 8.88 13.86
N VAL A 295 -14.08 9.11 14.89
CA VAL A 295 -12.62 9.13 14.77
C VAL A 295 -12.09 7.79 14.28
N THR A 296 -12.53 6.71 14.95
CA THR A 296 -12.14 5.35 14.56
C THR A 296 -12.81 4.91 13.27
N THR A 297 -14.12 5.15 13.14
CA THR A 297 -14.91 4.66 12.00
C THR A 297 -14.45 5.28 10.69
N ALA A 298 -14.11 6.56 10.65
CA ALA A 298 -13.59 7.20 9.45
C ALA A 298 -12.29 6.55 8.96
N ALA A 299 -11.35 6.31 9.88
CA ALA A 299 -10.09 5.65 9.56
C ALA A 299 -10.30 4.20 9.08
N VAL A 300 -11.20 3.44 9.74
CA VAL A 300 -11.53 2.06 9.35
C VAL A 300 -12.17 2.01 7.96
N VAL A 301 -13.14 2.88 7.68
CA VAL A 301 -13.84 2.89 6.39
C VAL A 301 -12.87 3.15 5.24
N VAL A 302 -12.00 4.17 5.37
CA VAL A 302 -11.03 4.49 4.30
C VAL A 302 -9.99 3.38 4.15
N LEU A 303 -9.55 2.76 5.26
CA LEU A 303 -8.65 1.61 5.21
C LEU A 303 -9.31 0.40 4.49
N VAL A 304 -10.58 0.12 4.77
CA VAL A 304 -11.34 -0.95 4.08
C VAL A 304 -11.44 -0.65 2.59
N VAL A 305 -11.78 0.59 2.21
CA VAL A 305 -11.84 1.01 0.79
C VAL A 305 -10.48 0.81 0.11
N LEU A 306 -9.37 1.19 0.78
CA LEU A 306 -8.01 0.98 0.27
C LEU A 306 -7.72 -0.51 0.04
N VAL A 307 -7.92 -1.34 1.07
CA VAL A 307 -7.64 -2.78 1.02
C VAL A 307 -8.45 -3.46 -0.07
N VAL A 308 -9.76 -3.16 -0.15
CA VAL A 308 -10.67 -3.74 -1.17
C VAL A 308 -10.25 -3.28 -2.57
N SER A 309 -9.97 -1.98 -2.76
CA SER A 309 -9.56 -1.44 -4.07
C SER A 309 -8.29 -2.12 -4.59
N PHE A 310 -7.25 -2.25 -3.77
CA PHE A 310 -6.01 -2.92 -4.16
C PHE A 310 -6.19 -4.43 -4.37
N SER A 311 -6.99 -5.10 -3.55
CA SER A 311 -7.25 -6.54 -3.68
C SER A 311 -7.98 -6.84 -4.98
N VAL A 312 -9.08 -6.13 -5.25
CA VAL A 312 -9.87 -6.30 -6.50
C VAL A 312 -9.03 -5.92 -7.71
N PHE A 313 -8.26 -4.82 -7.64
CA PHE A 313 -7.37 -4.44 -8.74
C PHE A 313 -6.32 -5.51 -9.04
N GLY A 314 -5.71 -6.10 -8.00
CA GLY A 314 -4.73 -7.18 -8.16
C GLY A 314 -5.33 -8.44 -8.79
N ASP A 315 -6.57 -8.78 -8.46
CA ASP A 315 -7.28 -9.93 -9.04
C ASP A 315 -7.63 -9.67 -10.52
N VAL A 316 -8.22 -8.52 -10.84
CA VAL A 316 -8.54 -8.16 -12.24
C VAL A 316 -7.27 -7.99 -13.07
N LEU A 317 -6.20 -7.44 -12.51
CA LEU A 317 -4.91 -7.31 -13.19
C LEU A 317 -4.32 -8.70 -13.54
N ARG A 318 -4.44 -9.66 -12.64
CA ARG A 318 -4.04 -11.04 -12.90
C ARG A 318 -4.82 -11.64 -14.07
N ASP A 319 -6.13 -11.52 -14.04
CA ASP A 319 -7.01 -12.07 -15.10
C ASP A 319 -6.72 -11.46 -16.48
N VAL A 320 -6.44 -10.16 -16.54
CA VAL A 320 -6.11 -9.44 -17.79
C VAL A 320 -4.71 -9.76 -18.31
N LEU A 321 -3.79 -10.11 -17.40
CA LEU A 321 -2.40 -10.42 -17.76
C LEU A 321 -2.18 -11.93 -18.00
N ASP A 322 -3.13 -12.80 -17.64
CA ASP A 322 -3.04 -14.23 -17.87
C ASP A 322 -3.23 -14.54 -19.38
N PRO A 323 -2.25 -15.18 -20.04
CA PRO A 323 -2.33 -15.48 -21.48
C PRO A 323 -3.43 -16.50 -21.85
N GLN A 324 -3.98 -17.24 -20.89
CA GLN A 324 -4.96 -18.28 -21.17
C GLN A 324 -6.37 -17.76 -21.49
N THR A 325 -6.66 -16.49 -21.21
CA THR A 325 -7.95 -15.85 -21.50
C THR A 325 -8.06 -15.33 -22.95
N GLU A 326 -7.01 -15.41 -23.76
CA GLU A 326 -7.04 -14.95 -25.18
C GLU A 326 -7.47 -16.07 -26.18
N VAL A 327 -7.91 -17.26 -25.72
CA VAL A 327 -8.21 -18.43 -26.58
C VAL A 327 -9.72 -18.75 -26.64
N GLU A 328 -10.62 -17.90 -26.16
CA GLU A 328 -12.07 -18.04 -26.37
C GLU A 328 -12.64 -16.91 -27.23
#